data_2d1b1333db17b4cb2aef305261f22973
#
_entry.id   2d1b1333db17b4cb2aef305261f22973
#
_cell.length_a   1.000
_cell.length_b   1.000
_cell.length_c   1.000
_cell.angle_alpha   90.00
_cell.angle_beta   90.00
_cell.angle_gamma   90.00
#
_symmetry.space_group_name_H-M   'P 1'
#
loop_
_entity.id
_entity.type
_entity.pdbx_description
1 polymer ?
#
loop_
_entity_poly.entity_id
_entity_poly.type
_entity_poly.pdbx_seq_one_letter_code
_entity_poly.pdbx_strand_id
1 'polypeptide(L)'
;MHTLFLLNPAAGKADCTRTLPQQIAAAAAGAGLAPEDYTIRVTTHAGHARELSRAAAAAAQKAGVELRIFTAGGDGTFNEALTGAHGFDKTAVGCLPYGSGNDFLRTYGTKEEFLDLDAQLAGGVVPIDLMRTSLGLSATICAAGLDAQVAYGIPKFRRIPLCGGEAAYALSIVQQLCGHIGRRVEYVIDGEVLTVDCLMCAVCNGRAYGGGFMAGPEAQPDDGWLDVFIVRKVSRRVIAKLLMLYKNGQHFQNGQLTEAAKPYFIYRRAKSVSLRAADGRGPIIATVDGECAPCKQVSVQVQPLAGRVLLPQPAYQRFTAQKAAVK
;
A
#
# COMPACT_ATOMS: atom_id res chain seq x y z
N MET A 1 -5.22 -12.05 25.17
CA MET A 1 -4.75 -11.29 23.99
C MET A 1 -3.23 -11.31 24.01
N HIS A 2 -2.56 -11.47 22.87
CA HIS A 2 -1.09 -11.38 22.78
C HIS A 2 -0.69 -10.34 21.72
N THR A 3 0.42 -9.64 21.95
CA THR A 3 0.94 -8.62 21.05
C THR A 3 2.31 -9.04 20.51
N LEU A 4 2.48 -9.03 19.18
CA LEU A 4 3.74 -9.30 18.51
C LEU A 4 4.25 -8.03 17.82
N PHE A 5 5.47 -7.62 18.15
CA PHE A 5 6.18 -6.54 17.47
C PHE A 5 7.23 -7.13 16.54
N LEU A 6 7.10 -6.84 15.23
CA LEU A 6 8.05 -7.25 14.20
C LEU A 6 8.90 -6.05 13.78
N LEU A 7 10.19 -6.09 14.05
CA LEU A 7 11.12 -5.01 13.77
C LEU A 7 11.98 -5.35 12.55
N ASN A 8 11.96 -4.47 11.55
CA ASN A 8 12.81 -4.60 10.38
C ASN A 8 14.02 -3.66 10.50
N PRO A 9 15.25 -4.17 10.79
CA PRO A 9 16.44 -3.36 10.97
C PRO A 9 16.88 -2.62 9.69
N ALA A 10 16.47 -3.13 8.51
CA ALA A 10 16.82 -2.55 7.22
C ALA A 10 15.84 -1.43 6.77
N ALA A 11 14.78 -1.15 7.55
CA ALA A 11 13.80 -0.13 7.18
C ALA A 11 14.27 1.28 7.53
N GLY A 12 14.12 2.20 6.58
CA GLY A 12 14.40 3.63 6.81
C GLY A 12 15.88 3.99 6.86
N LYS A 13 16.18 5.08 7.55
CA LYS A 13 17.54 5.66 7.66
C LYS A 13 18.31 5.18 8.90
N ALA A 14 17.61 4.72 9.93
CA ALA A 14 18.19 4.28 11.20
C ALA A 14 17.60 2.93 11.60
N ASP A 15 18.46 2.09 12.18
CA ASP A 15 18.06 0.79 12.70
C ASP A 15 17.16 0.96 13.93
N CYS A 16 15.87 0.68 13.75
CA CYS A 16 14.85 0.81 14.79
C CYS A 16 15.07 -0.19 15.95
N THR A 17 15.81 -1.27 15.75
CA THR A 17 16.05 -2.28 16.79
C THR A 17 16.89 -1.78 17.96
N ARG A 18 17.55 -0.64 17.81
CA ARG A 18 18.42 -0.05 18.86
C ARG A 18 17.63 0.64 19.97
N THR A 19 16.52 1.28 19.64
CA THR A 19 15.76 2.13 20.59
C THR A 19 14.33 1.67 20.79
N LEU A 20 13.71 1.13 19.75
CA LEU A 20 12.30 0.76 19.77
C LEU A 20 11.94 -0.31 20.81
N PRO A 21 12.77 -1.34 21.11
CA PRO A 21 12.45 -2.32 22.15
C PRO A 21 12.23 -1.70 23.54
N GLN A 22 13.04 -0.70 23.91
CA GLN A 22 12.87 0.01 25.16
C GLN A 22 11.60 0.87 25.19
N GLN A 23 11.30 1.53 24.06
CA GLN A 23 10.06 2.31 23.91
C GLN A 23 8.82 1.43 23.97
N ILE A 24 8.87 0.25 23.32
CA ILE A 24 7.78 -0.75 23.39
C ILE A 24 7.57 -1.22 24.84
N ALA A 25 8.64 -1.52 25.56
CA ALA A 25 8.54 -1.97 26.96
C ALA A 25 7.90 -0.88 27.85
N ALA A 26 8.28 0.38 27.67
CA ALA A 26 7.71 1.50 28.40
C ALA A 26 6.22 1.71 28.08
N ALA A 27 5.84 1.72 26.80
CA ALA A 27 4.45 1.87 26.36
C ALA A 27 3.58 0.66 26.79
N ALA A 28 4.12 -0.58 26.70
CA ALA A 28 3.44 -1.78 27.15
C ALA A 28 3.15 -1.73 28.66
N ALA A 29 4.11 -1.31 29.47
CA ALA A 29 3.92 -1.12 30.91
C ALA A 29 2.86 -0.03 31.20
N GLY A 30 2.90 1.09 30.47
CA GLY A 30 1.89 2.16 30.55
C GLY A 30 0.47 1.68 30.17
N ALA A 31 0.37 0.75 29.23
CA ALA A 31 -0.89 0.11 28.82
C ALA A 31 -1.32 -1.06 29.73
N GLY A 32 -0.55 -1.39 30.79
CA GLY A 32 -0.86 -2.48 31.71
C GLY A 32 -0.58 -3.87 31.15
N LEU A 33 0.23 -3.99 30.11
CA LEU A 33 0.65 -5.28 29.56
C LEU A 33 1.81 -5.84 30.37
N ALA A 34 1.70 -7.11 30.79
CA ALA A 34 2.80 -7.84 31.43
C ALA A 34 3.83 -8.29 30.38
N PRO A 35 5.08 -8.56 30.77
CA PRO A 35 6.14 -8.99 29.84
C PRO A 35 5.77 -10.25 29.02
N GLU A 36 4.93 -11.12 29.54
CA GLU A 36 4.41 -12.32 28.87
C GLU A 36 3.29 -12.02 27.85
N ASP A 37 2.67 -10.84 27.90
CA ASP A 37 1.59 -10.44 26.99
C ASP A 37 2.10 -9.96 25.64
N TYR A 38 3.40 -9.72 25.49
CA TYR A 38 3.96 -9.30 24.23
C TYR A 38 5.29 -9.99 23.89
N THR A 39 5.62 -9.96 22.60
CA THR A 39 6.88 -10.53 22.09
C THR A 39 7.45 -9.57 21.04
N ILE A 40 8.77 -9.38 21.07
CA ILE A 40 9.50 -8.61 20.05
C ILE A 40 10.32 -9.59 19.21
N ARG A 41 10.21 -9.50 17.88
CA ARG A 41 10.99 -10.28 16.91
C ARG A 41 11.62 -9.37 15.89
N VAL A 42 12.84 -9.66 15.49
CA VAL A 42 13.58 -8.93 14.46
C VAL A 42 13.56 -9.76 13.17
N THR A 43 13.22 -9.11 12.05
CA THR A 43 13.27 -9.77 10.74
C THR A 43 14.71 -9.84 10.25
N THR A 44 15.07 -10.90 9.54
CA THR A 44 16.44 -11.17 9.08
C THR A 44 16.58 -11.26 7.57
N HIS A 45 15.46 -11.39 6.83
CA HIS A 45 15.45 -11.50 5.37
C HIS A 45 14.06 -11.09 4.82
N ALA A 46 13.99 -10.87 3.52
CA ALA A 46 12.70 -10.63 2.83
C ALA A 46 11.79 -11.86 2.97
N GLY A 47 10.51 -11.63 3.27
CA GLY A 47 9.52 -12.69 3.55
C GLY A 47 9.46 -13.13 5.02
N HIS A 48 10.44 -12.75 5.86
CA HIS A 48 10.47 -13.21 7.26
C HIS A 48 9.31 -12.66 8.10
N ALA A 49 8.87 -11.42 7.84
CA ALA A 49 7.70 -10.87 8.53
C ALA A 49 6.43 -11.69 8.22
N ARG A 50 6.27 -12.18 6.99
CA ARG A 50 5.17 -13.07 6.58
C ARG A 50 5.24 -14.41 7.32
N GLU A 51 6.42 -15.02 7.40
CA GLU A 51 6.62 -16.30 8.08
C GLU A 51 6.31 -16.20 9.57
N LEU A 52 6.86 -15.19 10.25
CA LEU A 52 6.64 -14.94 11.67
C LEU A 52 5.16 -14.63 11.98
N SER A 53 4.52 -13.79 11.14
CA SER A 53 3.11 -13.45 11.30
C SER A 53 2.22 -14.68 11.13
N ARG A 54 2.48 -15.51 10.11
CA ARG A 54 1.72 -16.74 9.88
C ARG A 54 1.85 -17.73 11.03
N ALA A 55 3.08 -17.94 11.51
CA ALA A 55 3.33 -18.86 12.63
C ALA A 55 2.64 -18.38 13.92
N ALA A 56 2.75 -17.08 14.22
CA ALA A 56 2.10 -16.48 15.40
C ALA A 56 0.58 -16.53 15.30
N ALA A 57 0.01 -16.21 14.12
CA ALA A 57 -1.43 -16.26 13.89
C ALA A 57 -2.00 -17.68 14.02
N ALA A 58 -1.31 -18.68 13.47
CA ALA A 58 -1.70 -20.09 13.63
C ALA A 58 -1.66 -20.55 15.09
N ALA A 59 -0.62 -20.14 15.84
CA ALA A 59 -0.51 -20.44 17.27
C ALA A 59 -1.63 -19.77 18.09
N ALA A 60 -1.92 -18.50 17.82
CA ALA A 60 -2.97 -17.74 18.47
C ALA A 60 -4.37 -18.34 18.19
N GLN A 61 -4.62 -18.73 16.93
CA GLN A 61 -5.87 -19.40 16.55
C GLN A 61 -6.04 -20.73 17.28
N LYS A 62 -4.98 -21.56 17.36
CA LYS A 62 -5.00 -22.82 18.09
C LYS A 62 -5.26 -22.62 19.59
N ALA A 63 -4.69 -21.57 20.18
CA ALA A 63 -4.90 -21.21 21.58
C ALA A 63 -6.23 -20.50 21.84
N GLY A 64 -6.96 -20.10 20.81
CA GLY A 64 -8.22 -19.35 20.92
C GLY A 64 -8.06 -17.90 21.35
N VAL A 65 -6.84 -17.35 21.33
CA VAL A 65 -6.53 -15.99 21.77
C VAL A 65 -6.47 -15.00 20.60
N GLU A 66 -6.73 -13.72 20.89
CA GLU A 66 -6.52 -12.64 19.91
C GLU A 66 -5.04 -12.29 19.80
N LEU A 67 -4.60 -12.02 18.56
CA LEU A 67 -3.24 -11.59 18.25
C LEU A 67 -3.25 -10.21 17.58
N ARG A 68 -2.48 -9.29 18.13
CA ARG A 68 -2.14 -8.00 17.55
C ARG A 68 -0.70 -8.04 17.04
N ILE A 69 -0.48 -7.73 15.77
CA ILE A 69 0.87 -7.69 15.17
C ILE A 69 1.17 -6.25 14.78
N PHE A 70 2.22 -5.66 15.33
CA PHE A 70 2.72 -4.35 14.92
C PHE A 70 4.03 -4.49 14.15
N THR A 71 4.10 -3.94 12.96
CA THR A 71 5.29 -4.01 12.09
C THR A 71 6.05 -2.68 12.12
N ALA A 72 7.23 -2.65 12.68
CA ALA A 72 8.15 -1.51 12.57
C ALA A 72 8.97 -1.67 11.29
N GLY A 73 8.50 -1.02 10.22
CA GLY A 73 9.06 -1.17 8.89
C GLY A 73 8.45 -0.21 7.88
N GLY A 74 8.58 -0.53 6.60
CA GLY A 74 7.89 0.15 5.50
C GLY A 74 6.70 -0.67 5.00
N ASP A 75 6.14 -0.24 3.86
CA ASP A 75 4.98 -0.87 3.22
C ASP A 75 5.19 -2.36 2.94
N GLY A 76 6.40 -2.77 2.51
CA GLY A 76 6.74 -4.18 2.27
C GLY A 76 6.65 -5.03 3.54
N THR A 77 7.18 -4.55 4.68
CA THR A 77 7.12 -5.29 5.95
C THR A 77 5.67 -5.42 6.44
N PHE A 78 4.87 -4.37 6.29
CA PHE A 78 3.46 -4.37 6.61
C PHE A 78 2.69 -5.36 5.72
N ASN A 79 2.91 -5.32 4.41
CA ASN A 79 2.27 -6.23 3.44
C ASN A 79 2.64 -7.70 3.70
N GLU A 80 3.91 -8.00 3.98
CA GLU A 80 4.35 -9.33 4.37
C GLU A 80 3.59 -9.84 5.60
N ALA A 81 3.49 -9.03 6.66
CA ALA A 81 2.78 -9.40 7.88
C ALA A 81 1.27 -9.59 7.64
N LEU A 82 0.66 -8.69 6.88
CA LEU A 82 -0.75 -8.79 6.51
C LEU A 82 -1.03 -10.05 5.68
N THR A 83 -0.15 -10.38 4.73
CA THR A 83 -0.23 -11.61 3.94
C THR A 83 -0.07 -12.85 4.83
N GLY A 84 0.82 -12.82 5.82
CA GLY A 84 0.99 -13.90 6.80
C GLY A 84 -0.23 -14.09 7.69
N ALA A 85 -0.86 -13.00 8.10
CA ALA A 85 -2.05 -12.99 8.97
C ALA A 85 -3.36 -13.27 8.22
N HIS A 86 -3.35 -13.22 6.88
CA HIS A 86 -4.56 -13.42 6.08
C HIS A 86 -5.17 -14.81 6.30
N GLY A 87 -6.49 -14.84 6.52
CA GLY A 87 -7.24 -16.06 6.81
C GLY A 87 -7.28 -16.46 8.29
N PHE A 88 -6.73 -15.64 9.20
CA PHE A 88 -6.81 -15.83 10.64
C PHE A 88 -7.70 -14.77 11.30
N ASP A 89 -8.93 -15.13 11.62
CA ASP A 89 -9.98 -14.18 12.05
C ASP A 89 -9.70 -13.45 13.36
N LYS A 90 -8.82 -13.99 14.21
CA LYS A 90 -8.43 -13.40 15.50
C LYS A 90 -7.12 -12.60 15.43
N THR A 91 -6.57 -12.40 14.23
CA THR A 91 -5.31 -11.68 14.04
C THR A 91 -5.53 -10.35 13.33
N ALA A 92 -4.93 -9.29 13.84
CA ALA A 92 -4.94 -7.97 13.21
C ALA A 92 -3.52 -7.41 13.11
N VAL A 93 -3.25 -6.63 12.05
CA VAL A 93 -1.92 -6.09 11.75
C VAL A 93 -1.94 -4.57 11.74
N GLY A 94 -1.02 -3.95 12.48
CA GLY A 94 -0.76 -2.52 12.50
C GLY A 94 0.63 -2.18 11.95
N CYS A 95 0.85 -0.92 11.59
CA CYS A 95 2.14 -0.45 11.14
C CYS A 95 2.72 0.65 12.04
N LEU A 96 4.01 0.56 12.30
CA LEU A 96 4.85 1.63 12.84
C LEU A 96 5.75 2.10 11.68
N PRO A 97 5.57 3.33 11.18
CA PRO A 97 6.11 3.77 9.89
C PRO A 97 7.60 4.17 9.96
N TYR A 98 8.47 3.18 10.00
CA TYR A 98 9.92 3.35 9.96
C TYR A 98 10.50 3.33 8.54
N GLY A 99 9.72 2.92 7.54
CA GLY A 99 10.11 2.91 6.14
C GLY A 99 10.11 4.31 5.49
N SER A 100 10.49 4.36 4.21
CA SER A 100 10.54 5.60 3.42
C SER A 100 9.21 6.00 2.78
N GLY A 101 8.36 5.03 2.43
CA GLY A 101 7.05 5.26 1.79
C GLY A 101 5.94 5.43 2.82
N ASN A 102 5.58 4.34 3.46
CA ASN A 102 4.52 4.23 4.46
C ASN A 102 3.19 4.78 3.94
N ASP A 103 2.78 4.26 2.80
CA ASP A 103 1.62 4.79 2.06
C ASP A 103 0.29 4.32 2.66
N PHE A 104 0.26 3.12 3.30
CA PHE A 104 -0.93 2.59 3.95
C PHE A 104 -1.55 3.57 4.96
N LEU A 105 -0.74 4.14 5.84
CA LEU A 105 -1.22 5.04 6.89
C LEU A 105 -1.91 6.30 6.34
N ARG A 106 -1.52 6.76 5.15
CA ARG A 106 -2.07 7.99 4.52
C ARG A 106 -3.57 7.92 4.22
N THR A 107 -4.11 6.72 4.20
CA THR A 107 -5.56 6.51 4.10
C THR A 107 -6.28 6.86 5.41
N TYR A 108 -5.60 6.71 6.55
CA TYR A 108 -6.23 6.76 7.87
C TYR A 108 -5.77 7.94 8.75
N GLY A 109 -4.53 8.41 8.58
CA GLY A 109 -3.99 9.44 9.44
C GLY A 109 -2.58 9.91 9.07
N THR A 110 -1.88 10.45 10.06
CA THR A 110 -0.55 11.00 9.91
C THR A 110 0.53 10.04 10.42
N LYS A 111 1.77 10.31 10.00
CA LYS A 111 2.92 9.52 10.44
C LYS A 111 3.14 9.60 11.95
N GLU A 112 2.91 10.76 12.51
CA GLU A 112 3.08 11.04 13.94
C GLU A 112 2.11 10.21 14.78
N GLU A 113 0.85 10.14 14.38
CA GLU A 113 -0.17 9.31 15.04
C GLU A 113 0.21 7.82 15.03
N PHE A 114 0.77 7.34 13.92
CA PHE A 114 1.16 5.94 13.77
C PHE A 114 2.50 5.60 14.45
N LEU A 115 3.34 6.58 14.76
CA LEU A 115 4.56 6.40 15.55
C LEU A 115 4.30 6.44 17.06
N ASP A 116 3.15 6.95 17.49
CA ASP A 116 2.75 7.00 18.89
C ASP A 116 2.35 5.60 19.38
N LEU A 117 3.22 4.97 20.18
CA LEU A 117 3.01 3.62 20.69
C LEU A 117 1.83 3.53 21.66
N ASP A 118 1.58 4.57 22.46
CA ASP A 118 0.46 4.59 23.38
C ASP A 118 -0.85 4.65 22.62
N ALA A 119 -0.92 5.50 21.57
CA ALA A 119 -2.05 5.56 20.68
C ALA A 119 -2.27 4.24 19.90
N GLN A 120 -1.19 3.55 19.50
CA GLN A 120 -1.27 2.24 18.83
C GLN A 120 -1.83 1.16 19.77
N LEU A 121 -1.35 1.08 20.99
CA LEU A 121 -1.81 0.09 21.96
C LEU A 121 -3.26 0.34 22.41
N ALA A 122 -3.67 1.62 22.54
CA ALA A 122 -5.03 2.03 22.83
C ALA A 122 -5.98 1.98 21.64
N GLY A 123 -5.42 1.75 20.44
CA GLY A 123 -6.17 1.72 19.18
C GLY A 123 -7.06 0.50 19.01
N GLY A 124 -7.78 0.49 17.88
CA GLY A 124 -8.77 -0.55 17.58
C GLY A 124 -8.54 -1.28 16.27
N VAL A 125 -9.20 -2.42 16.15
CA VAL A 125 -9.21 -3.24 14.93
C VAL A 125 -10.33 -2.79 14.01
N VAL A 126 -10.00 -2.60 12.74
CA VAL A 126 -10.98 -2.34 11.68
C VAL A 126 -10.86 -3.38 10.58
N PRO A 127 -11.97 -3.91 10.06
CA PRO A 127 -11.96 -4.73 8.87
C PRO A 127 -11.74 -3.84 7.64
N ILE A 128 -10.95 -4.33 6.69
CA ILE A 128 -10.71 -3.66 5.42
C ILE A 128 -10.83 -4.66 4.26
N ASP A 129 -11.11 -4.14 3.10
CA ASP A 129 -11.01 -4.90 1.87
C ASP A 129 -9.53 -5.15 1.54
N LEU A 130 -9.26 -6.27 0.92
CA LEU A 130 -7.97 -6.56 0.33
C LEU A 130 -8.11 -6.75 -1.17
N MET A 131 -7.04 -6.52 -1.89
CA MET A 131 -6.94 -6.87 -3.30
C MET A 131 -6.17 -8.18 -3.42
N ARG A 132 -6.78 -9.18 -4.05
CA ARG A 132 -6.07 -10.34 -4.57
C ARG A 132 -5.56 -9.97 -5.95
N THR A 133 -4.25 -9.96 -6.12
CA THR A 133 -3.61 -9.65 -7.40
C THR A 133 -2.84 -10.85 -7.94
N SER A 134 -2.47 -10.81 -9.22
CA SER A 134 -1.55 -11.80 -9.81
C SER A 134 -0.14 -11.78 -9.21
N LEU A 135 0.19 -10.75 -8.41
CA LEU A 135 1.48 -10.59 -7.72
C LEU A 135 1.41 -10.84 -6.21
N GLY A 136 0.23 -11.09 -5.64
CA GLY A 136 0.03 -11.28 -4.22
C GLY A 136 -1.14 -10.48 -3.65
N LEU A 137 -1.23 -10.40 -2.33
CA LEU A 137 -2.21 -9.57 -1.64
C LEU A 137 -1.73 -8.12 -1.56
N SER A 138 -2.68 -7.20 -1.62
CA SER A 138 -2.44 -5.77 -1.43
C SER A 138 -3.53 -5.15 -0.57
N ALA A 139 -3.16 -4.21 0.27
CA ALA A 139 -4.09 -3.41 1.06
C ALA A 139 -4.31 -2.02 0.47
N THR A 140 -3.42 -1.54 -0.40
CA THR A 140 -3.45 -0.15 -0.86
C THR A 140 -3.67 0.00 -2.35
N ILE A 141 -2.67 -0.21 -3.18
CA ILE A 141 -2.76 0.09 -4.63
C ILE A 141 -2.00 -0.94 -5.45
N CYS A 142 -2.64 -1.40 -6.53
CA CYS A 142 -2.00 -2.09 -7.63
C CYS A 142 -1.94 -1.14 -8.83
N ALA A 143 -0.74 -0.84 -9.33
CA ALA A 143 -0.58 0.05 -10.46
C ALA A 143 0.26 -0.57 -11.58
N ALA A 144 0.09 -0.07 -12.81
CA ALA A 144 0.82 -0.52 -13.98
C ALA A 144 1.05 0.62 -14.96
N GLY A 145 2.21 0.65 -15.59
CA GLY A 145 2.56 1.66 -16.59
C GLY A 145 3.75 2.51 -16.19
N LEU A 146 3.70 3.81 -16.46
CA LEU A 146 4.86 4.71 -16.29
C LEU A 146 5.38 4.75 -14.85
N ASP A 147 4.50 4.84 -13.88
CA ASP A 147 4.82 4.86 -12.45
C ASP A 147 5.51 3.58 -11.99
N ALA A 148 4.95 2.43 -12.35
CA ALA A 148 5.55 1.13 -12.08
C ALA A 148 6.91 0.97 -12.80
N GLN A 149 7.06 1.48 -14.02
CA GLN A 149 8.34 1.49 -14.75
C GLN A 149 9.38 2.36 -14.06
N VAL A 150 8.99 3.53 -13.55
CA VAL A 150 9.86 4.41 -12.76
C VAL A 150 10.32 3.68 -11.49
N ALA A 151 9.42 3.09 -10.74
CA ALA A 151 9.74 2.35 -9.52
C ALA A 151 10.65 1.15 -9.80
N TYR A 152 10.36 0.38 -10.84
CA TYR A 152 11.18 -0.76 -11.29
C TYR A 152 12.59 -0.36 -11.72
N GLY A 153 12.76 0.85 -12.24
CA GLY A 153 14.06 1.39 -12.67
C GLY A 153 14.95 1.88 -11.53
N ILE A 154 14.40 2.25 -10.37
CA ILE A 154 15.15 2.86 -9.25
C ILE A 154 16.36 2.02 -8.79
N PRO A 155 16.26 0.69 -8.58
CA PRO A 155 17.40 -0.12 -8.13
C PRO A 155 18.61 -0.06 -9.04
N LYS A 156 18.41 0.13 -10.36
CA LYS A 156 19.49 0.28 -11.33
C LYS A 156 20.32 1.53 -11.04
N PHE A 157 19.67 2.65 -10.72
CA PHE A 157 20.35 3.92 -10.46
C PHE A 157 20.95 3.99 -9.06
N ARG A 158 20.37 3.32 -8.07
CA ARG A 158 20.95 3.19 -6.72
C ARG A 158 22.30 2.48 -6.67
N ARG A 159 22.65 1.72 -7.73
CA ARG A 159 23.97 1.08 -7.87
C ARG A 159 25.08 2.05 -8.32
N ILE A 160 24.70 3.25 -8.76
CA ILE A 160 25.66 4.27 -9.19
C ILE A 160 26.24 4.94 -7.94
N PRO A 161 27.58 4.99 -7.75
CA PRO A 161 28.18 5.69 -6.62
C PRO A 161 27.70 7.14 -6.52
N LEU A 162 27.45 7.60 -5.30
CA LEU A 162 26.94 8.95 -4.97
C LEU A 162 25.51 9.26 -5.47
N CYS A 163 24.82 8.33 -6.10
CA CYS A 163 23.42 8.50 -6.50
C CYS A 163 22.49 8.07 -5.35
N GLY A 164 22.14 9.02 -4.48
CA GLY A 164 21.20 8.80 -3.38
C GLY A 164 19.77 8.49 -3.85
N GLY A 165 18.88 8.15 -2.91
CA GLY A 165 17.51 7.70 -3.23
C GLY A 165 16.70 8.68 -4.10
N GLU A 166 16.78 9.99 -3.82
CA GLU A 166 16.08 11.03 -4.59
C GLU A 166 16.68 11.19 -6.00
N ALA A 167 18.01 11.17 -6.13
CA ALA A 167 18.67 11.24 -7.43
C ALA A 167 18.36 10.01 -8.27
N ALA A 168 18.37 8.81 -7.69
CA ALA A 168 18.02 7.58 -8.39
C ALA A 168 16.57 7.61 -8.89
N TYR A 169 15.65 8.15 -8.09
CA TYR A 169 14.25 8.35 -8.48
C TYR A 169 14.13 9.34 -9.65
N ALA A 170 14.78 10.50 -9.55
CA ALA A 170 14.78 11.52 -10.62
C ALA A 170 15.36 10.96 -11.93
N LEU A 171 16.49 10.24 -11.87
CA LEU A 171 17.10 9.60 -13.04
C LEU A 171 16.20 8.55 -13.66
N SER A 172 15.49 7.76 -12.85
CA SER A 172 14.52 6.80 -13.35
C SER A 172 13.36 7.48 -14.09
N ILE A 173 12.83 8.59 -13.55
CA ILE A 173 11.82 9.41 -14.24
C ILE A 173 12.34 9.88 -15.59
N VAL A 174 13.52 10.49 -15.61
CA VAL A 174 14.13 11.01 -16.85
C VAL A 174 14.32 9.89 -17.89
N GLN A 175 14.83 8.72 -17.46
CA GLN A 175 15.00 7.57 -18.35
C GLN A 175 13.66 7.16 -18.97
N GLN A 176 12.60 7.03 -18.16
CA GLN A 176 11.29 6.63 -18.66
C GLN A 176 10.67 7.70 -19.58
N LEU A 177 10.84 8.97 -19.25
CA LEU A 177 10.35 10.07 -20.07
C LEU A 177 11.12 10.20 -21.41
N CYS A 178 12.38 9.82 -21.50
CA CYS A 178 13.13 9.78 -22.75
C CYS A 178 12.77 8.59 -23.64
N GLY A 179 12.18 7.54 -23.05
CA GLY A 179 11.77 6.32 -23.75
C GLY A 179 10.41 6.44 -24.46
N HIS A 180 9.85 5.27 -24.78
CA HIS A 180 8.49 5.18 -25.31
C HIS A 180 7.48 5.39 -24.19
N ILE A 181 6.72 6.48 -24.27
CA ILE A 181 5.70 6.83 -23.28
C ILE A 181 4.37 6.23 -23.68
N GLY A 182 3.80 5.47 -22.74
CA GLY A 182 2.50 4.83 -22.87
C GLY A 182 2.48 3.69 -23.90
N ARG A 183 1.47 2.89 -23.80
CA ARG A 183 1.27 1.72 -24.69
C ARG A 183 -0.22 1.40 -24.81
N ARG A 184 -0.58 0.63 -25.82
CA ARG A 184 -1.93 0.12 -25.98
C ARG A 184 -2.15 -1.02 -24.98
N VAL A 185 -3.18 -0.88 -24.17
CA VAL A 185 -3.55 -1.82 -23.10
C VAL A 185 -5.01 -2.20 -23.25
N GLU A 186 -5.29 -3.47 -23.15
CA GLU A 186 -6.63 -4.03 -23.05
C GLU A 186 -6.93 -4.26 -21.56
N TYR A 187 -8.05 -3.75 -21.14
CA TYR A 187 -8.64 -3.91 -19.81
C TYR A 187 -9.89 -4.75 -19.89
N VAL A 188 -10.11 -5.59 -18.89
CA VAL A 188 -11.42 -6.19 -18.61
C VAL A 188 -11.81 -5.73 -17.21
N ILE A 189 -12.85 -4.92 -17.12
CA ILE A 189 -13.34 -4.31 -15.89
C ILE A 189 -14.75 -4.84 -15.64
N ASP A 190 -14.92 -5.69 -14.63
CA ASP A 190 -16.18 -6.38 -14.31
C ASP A 190 -16.83 -7.03 -15.56
N GLY A 191 -16.00 -7.59 -16.45
CA GLY A 191 -16.44 -8.24 -17.69
C GLY A 191 -16.51 -7.32 -18.91
N GLU A 192 -16.44 -6.02 -18.75
CA GLU A 192 -16.44 -5.03 -19.84
C GLU A 192 -15.04 -4.87 -20.43
N VAL A 193 -14.91 -5.03 -21.74
CA VAL A 193 -13.62 -4.90 -22.43
C VAL A 193 -13.40 -3.46 -22.90
N LEU A 194 -12.28 -2.89 -22.52
CA LEU A 194 -11.87 -1.55 -22.92
C LEU A 194 -10.42 -1.56 -23.41
N THR A 195 -10.17 -1.09 -24.64
CA THR A 195 -8.80 -0.93 -25.16
C THR A 195 -8.43 0.54 -25.26
N VAL A 196 -7.32 0.93 -24.61
CA VAL A 196 -6.89 2.34 -24.51
C VAL A 196 -5.39 2.47 -24.74
N ASP A 197 -4.99 3.52 -25.47
CA ASP A 197 -3.60 3.99 -25.41
C ASP A 197 -3.37 4.69 -24.08
N CYS A 198 -2.66 4.02 -23.18
CA CYS A 198 -2.58 4.32 -21.76
C CYS A 198 -1.16 4.71 -21.37
N LEU A 199 -1.03 5.72 -20.50
CA LEU A 199 0.22 6.10 -19.84
C LEU A 199 0.45 5.21 -18.61
N MET A 200 -0.56 5.09 -17.77
CA MET A 200 -0.54 4.32 -16.52
C MET A 200 -1.98 4.01 -16.05
N CYS A 201 -2.09 3.04 -15.18
CA CYS A 201 -3.34 2.67 -14.51
C CYS A 201 -3.06 2.42 -13.04
N ALA A 202 -3.91 2.93 -12.16
CA ALA A 202 -3.93 2.62 -10.73
C ALA A 202 -5.29 2.02 -10.36
N VAL A 203 -5.25 0.89 -9.67
CA VAL A 203 -6.40 0.21 -9.05
C VAL A 203 -6.23 0.41 -7.56
N CYS A 204 -7.10 1.20 -6.96
CA CYS A 204 -6.97 1.74 -5.62
C CYS A 204 -7.99 1.12 -4.67
N ASN A 205 -7.50 0.57 -3.56
CA ASN A 205 -8.25 0.26 -2.34
C ASN A 205 -7.93 1.30 -1.26
N GLY A 206 -6.69 1.80 -1.24
CA GLY A 206 -6.23 2.90 -0.39
C GLY A 206 -6.04 4.20 -1.19
N ARG A 207 -5.71 5.28 -0.49
CA ARG A 207 -5.66 6.62 -1.09
C ARG A 207 -4.33 6.97 -1.73
N ALA A 208 -3.22 6.44 -1.21
CA ALA A 208 -1.88 6.86 -1.61
C ALA A 208 -0.95 5.70 -1.92
N TYR A 209 0.07 5.96 -2.75
CA TYR A 209 1.18 5.06 -3.04
C TYR A 209 2.43 5.85 -3.48
N GLY A 210 3.54 5.15 -3.66
CA GLY A 210 4.75 5.72 -4.24
C GLY A 210 5.36 6.86 -3.43
N GLY A 211 5.18 6.85 -2.09
CA GLY A 211 5.69 7.88 -1.21
C GLY A 211 4.81 9.14 -1.14
N GLY A 212 3.50 9.01 -1.37
CA GLY A 212 2.53 10.07 -1.14
C GLY A 212 1.85 10.63 -2.39
N PHE A 213 1.83 9.88 -3.49
CA PHE A 213 0.93 10.19 -4.61
C PHE A 213 -0.50 9.78 -4.25
N MET A 214 -1.42 10.73 -4.24
CA MET A 214 -2.83 10.53 -3.88
C MET A 214 -3.62 9.99 -5.08
N ALA A 215 -3.38 8.72 -5.45
CA ALA A 215 -3.96 8.10 -6.64
C ALA A 215 -5.47 7.85 -6.54
N GLY A 216 -5.93 7.43 -5.36
CA GLY A 216 -7.36 7.25 -5.05
C GLY A 216 -7.79 8.20 -3.95
N PRO A 217 -7.96 9.53 -4.20
CA PRO A 217 -8.12 10.53 -3.14
C PRO A 217 -9.28 10.27 -2.20
N GLU A 218 -10.34 9.64 -2.71
CA GLU A 218 -11.57 9.34 -1.99
C GLU A 218 -11.81 7.83 -1.83
N ALA A 219 -10.80 7.00 -2.10
CA ALA A 219 -10.90 5.55 -1.94
C ALA A 219 -11.29 5.19 -0.50
N GLN A 220 -12.21 4.25 -0.39
CA GLN A 220 -12.73 3.72 0.88
C GLN A 220 -12.38 2.24 0.97
N PRO A 221 -11.45 1.86 1.87
CA PRO A 221 -10.89 0.51 1.89
C PRO A 221 -11.81 -0.55 2.52
N ASP A 222 -13.11 -0.32 2.60
CA ASP A 222 -14.06 -1.20 3.26
C ASP A 222 -15.49 -1.10 2.69
N ASP A 223 -15.62 -0.67 1.43
CA ASP A 223 -16.91 -0.52 0.74
C ASP A 223 -17.16 -1.61 -0.31
N GLY A 224 -16.24 -2.57 -0.45
CA GLY A 224 -16.33 -3.68 -1.39
C GLY A 224 -16.05 -3.30 -2.84
N TRP A 225 -15.45 -2.12 -3.09
CA TRP A 225 -15.15 -1.61 -4.42
C TRP A 225 -13.70 -1.14 -4.55
N LEU A 226 -13.23 -1.11 -5.79
CA LEU A 226 -11.94 -0.56 -6.17
C LEU A 226 -12.14 0.66 -7.05
N ASP A 227 -11.37 1.72 -6.80
CA ASP A 227 -11.32 2.89 -7.66
C ASP A 227 -10.25 2.71 -8.74
N VAL A 228 -10.67 2.69 -10.00
CA VAL A 228 -9.80 2.43 -11.14
C VAL A 228 -9.58 3.72 -11.91
N PHE A 229 -8.34 4.20 -11.91
CA PHE A 229 -7.91 5.38 -12.66
C PHE A 229 -6.99 4.98 -13.80
N ILE A 230 -7.43 5.18 -15.05
CA ILE A 230 -6.62 4.95 -16.24
C ILE A 230 -6.24 6.31 -16.82
N VAL A 231 -4.94 6.58 -16.89
CA VAL A 231 -4.42 7.81 -17.49
C VAL A 231 -4.14 7.56 -18.96
N ARG A 232 -4.83 8.28 -19.85
CA ARG A 232 -4.64 8.18 -21.29
C ARG A 232 -3.21 8.58 -21.68
N LYS A 233 -2.71 8.03 -22.78
CA LYS A 233 -1.45 8.47 -23.37
C LYS A 233 -1.53 9.95 -23.73
N VAL A 234 -0.56 10.71 -23.26
CA VAL A 234 -0.44 12.16 -23.48
C VAL A 234 0.97 12.55 -23.91
N SER A 235 1.15 13.77 -24.38
CA SER A 235 2.48 14.31 -24.68
C SER A 235 3.29 14.55 -23.39
N ARG A 236 4.63 14.56 -23.50
CA ARG A 236 5.53 14.82 -22.37
C ARG A 236 5.25 16.14 -21.64
N ARG A 237 4.85 17.18 -22.37
CA ARG A 237 4.51 18.49 -21.80
C ARG A 237 3.29 18.42 -20.89
N VAL A 238 2.31 17.59 -21.25
CA VAL A 238 1.10 17.37 -20.47
C VAL A 238 1.38 16.54 -19.22
N ILE A 239 2.33 15.59 -19.29
CA ILE A 239 2.69 14.74 -18.12
C ILE A 239 3.12 15.60 -16.94
N ALA A 240 3.94 16.64 -17.14
CA ALA A 240 4.41 17.52 -16.06
C ALA A 240 3.23 18.21 -15.33
N LYS A 241 2.22 18.66 -16.08
CA LYS A 241 1.00 19.22 -15.51
C LYS A 241 0.17 18.19 -14.76
N LEU A 242 0.00 17.00 -15.34
CA LEU A 242 -0.79 15.92 -14.75
C LEU A 242 -0.12 15.34 -13.51
N LEU A 243 1.21 15.34 -13.44
CA LEU A 243 1.96 14.82 -12.29
C LEU A 243 1.58 15.53 -10.99
N MET A 244 1.49 16.87 -11.01
CA MET A 244 1.11 17.66 -9.83
C MET A 244 -0.36 17.48 -9.48
N LEU A 245 -1.23 17.47 -10.51
CA LEU A 245 -2.66 17.21 -10.33
C LEU A 245 -2.89 15.84 -9.66
N TYR A 246 -2.20 14.81 -10.14
CA TYR A 246 -2.29 13.43 -9.65
C TYR A 246 -1.66 13.28 -8.28
N LYS A 247 -0.45 13.84 -8.07
CA LYS A 247 0.24 13.78 -6.78
C LYS A 247 -0.60 14.35 -5.64
N ASN A 248 -1.29 15.46 -5.89
CA ASN A 248 -2.10 16.15 -4.89
C ASN A 248 -3.56 15.65 -4.81
N GLY A 249 -3.94 14.62 -5.57
CA GLY A 249 -5.29 14.09 -5.58
C GLY A 249 -6.34 15.01 -6.22
N GLN A 250 -5.90 16.08 -6.90
CA GLN A 250 -6.78 17.10 -7.49
C GLN A 250 -7.47 16.65 -8.79
N HIS A 251 -7.20 15.41 -9.24
CA HIS A 251 -7.85 14.84 -10.42
C HIS A 251 -9.25 14.28 -10.12
N PHE A 252 -9.58 14.06 -8.83
CA PHE A 252 -10.85 13.45 -8.44
C PHE A 252 -11.39 14.14 -7.18
N GLN A 253 -12.66 14.54 -7.21
CA GLN A 253 -13.34 15.23 -6.11
C GLN A 253 -14.85 14.96 -6.18
N ASN A 254 -15.49 14.80 -5.02
CA ASN A 254 -16.94 14.58 -4.91
C ASN A 254 -17.42 13.39 -5.77
N GLY A 255 -16.69 12.28 -5.76
CA GLY A 255 -17.05 11.05 -6.47
C GLY A 255 -16.85 11.10 -7.99
N GLN A 256 -16.17 12.11 -8.53
CA GLN A 256 -16.01 12.30 -9.99
C GLN A 256 -14.68 12.94 -10.38
N LEU A 257 -14.29 12.71 -11.64
CA LEU A 257 -13.14 13.41 -12.22
C LEU A 257 -13.40 14.92 -12.31
N THR A 258 -12.41 15.71 -11.89
CA THR A 258 -12.46 17.17 -12.06
C THR A 258 -12.41 17.57 -13.54
N GLU A 259 -12.90 18.75 -13.89
CA GLU A 259 -12.88 19.26 -15.28
C GLU A 259 -11.46 19.26 -15.87
N ALA A 260 -10.45 19.53 -15.05
CA ALA A 260 -9.05 19.49 -15.48
C ALA A 260 -8.55 18.07 -15.78
N ALA A 261 -9.15 17.04 -15.17
CA ALA A 261 -8.76 15.64 -15.33
C ALA A 261 -9.55 14.91 -16.42
N LYS A 262 -10.82 15.24 -16.64
CA LYS A 262 -11.72 14.55 -17.60
C LYS A 262 -11.11 14.25 -18.97
N PRO A 263 -10.35 15.15 -19.62
CA PRO A 263 -9.76 14.87 -20.93
C PRO A 263 -8.69 13.76 -20.90
N TYR A 264 -8.08 13.52 -19.74
CA TYR A 264 -6.89 12.70 -19.60
C TYR A 264 -7.10 11.41 -18.83
N PHE A 265 -8.16 11.33 -18.02
CA PHE A 265 -8.44 10.18 -17.16
C PHE A 265 -9.71 9.48 -17.60
N ILE A 266 -9.73 8.17 -17.36
CA ILE A 266 -10.93 7.34 -17.31
C ILE A 266 -11.03 6.86 -15.86
N TYR A 267 -12.19 7.01 -15.25
CA TYR A 267 -12.51 6.51 -13.93
C TYR A 267 -13.59 5.45 -14.01
N ARG A 268 -13.43 4.38 -13.23
CA ARG A 268 -14.44 3.33 -13.01
C ARG A 268 -14.37 2.89 -11.55
N ARG A 269 -15.49 2.49 -11.00
CA ARG A 269 -15.53 1.64 -9.81
C ARG A 269 -15.72 0.20 -10.28
N ALA A 270 -15.00 -0.75 -9.67
CA ALA A 270 -15.01 -2.14 -10.10
C ALA A 270 -14.73 -3.09 -8.94
N LYS A 271 -15.18 -4.33 -9.09
CA LYS A 271 -14.82 -5.44 -8.20
C LYS A 271 -13.68 -6.28 -8.74
N SER A 272 -13.52 -6.28 -10.06
CA SER A 272 -12.45 -7.00 -10.73
C SER A 272 -11.88 -6.21 -11.89
N VAL A 273 -10.57 -6.23 -12.03
CA VAL A 273 -9.85 -5.61 -13.14
C VAL A 273 -8.78 -6.56 -13.63
N SER A 274 -8.70 -6.79 -14.93
CA SER A 274 -7.51 -7.36 -15.54
C SER A 274 -7.02 -6.48 -16.66
N LEU A 275 -5.71 -6.47 -16.85
CA LEU A 275 -5.09 -5.68 -17.91
C LEU A 275 -3.91 -6.43 -18.53
N ARG A 276 -3.76 -6.28 -19.86
CA ARG A 276 -2.65 -6.84 -20.63
C ARG A 276 -2.20 -5.90 -21.74
N ALA A 277 -0.94 -6.01 -22.14
CA ALA A 277 -0.46 -5.29 -23.30
C ALA A 277 -1.17 -5.78 -24.57
N ALA A 278 -1.61 -4.83 -25.39
CA ALA A 278 -2.27 -5.09 -26.69
C ALA A 278 -1.42 -4.59 -27.87
N ASP A 279 -0.13 -4.29 -27.65
CA ASP A 279 0.79 -3.70 -28.64
C ASP A 279 1.95 -4.62 -29.02
N GLY A 280 2.00 -5.85 -28.50
CA GLY A 280 3.06 -6.83 -28.81
C GLY A 280 4.44 -6.51 -28.23
N ARG A 281 4.60 -5.44 -27.46
CA ARG A 281 5.91 -4.98 -26.93
C ARG A 281 6.38 -5.69 -25.65
N GLY A 282 5.89 -6.91 -25.39
CA GLY A 282 6.28 -7.69 -24.22
C GLY A 282 5.48 -7.33 -22.94
N PRO A 283 5.98 -7.75 -21.76
CA PRO A 283 5.23 -7.64 -20.51
C PRO A 283 4.97 -6.19 -20.08
N ILE A 284 3.96 -6.01 -19.25
CA ILE A 284 3.69 -4.76 -18.53
C ILE A 284 4.47 -4.81 -17.21
N ILE A 285 5.07 -3.70 -16.82
CA ILE A 285 5.57 -3.56 -15.45
C ILE A 285 4.40 -3.15 -14.57
N ALA A 286 4.16 -3.94 -13.53
CA ALA A 286 3.18 -3.64 -12.50
C ALA A 286 3.85 -3.51 -11.14
N THR A 287 3.20 -2.78 -10.23
CA THR A 287 3.59 -2.65 -8.83
C THR A 287 2.40 -2.96 -7.93
N VAL A 288 2.68 -3.63 -6.83
CA VAL A 288 1.72 -3.93 -5.77
C VAL A 288 2.37 -3.54 -4.44
N ASP A 289 1.79 -2.56 -3.75
CA ASP A 289 2.30 -2.01 -2.48
C ASP A 289 3.82 -1.75 -2.49
N GLY A 290 4.35 -1.28 -3.64
CA GLY A 290 5.77 -0.95 -3.83
C GLY A 290 6.64 -2.06 -4.43
N GLU A 291 6.18 -3.31 -4.47
CA GLU A 291 6.88 -4.43 -5.13
C GLU A 291 6.58 -4.44 -6.62
N CYS A 292 7.62 -4.43 -7.46
CA CYS A 292 7.49 -4.30 -8.92
C CYS A 292 7.90 -5.57 -9.65
N ALA A 293 7.12 -5.98 -10.65
CA ALA A 293 7.44 -7.12 -11.50
C ALA A 293 6.93 -6.96 -12.94
N PRO A 294 7.62 -7.59 -13.93
CA PRO A 294 7.11 -7.71 -15.28
C PRO A 294 6.03 -8.79 -15.35
N CYS A 295 4.85 -8.46 -15.92
CA CYS A 295 3.69 -9.33 -16.01
C CYS A 295 3.18 -9.41 -17.44
N LYS A 296 2.79 -10.61 -17.91
CA LYS A 296 2.06 -10.76 -19.17
C LYS A 296 0.64 -10.20 -19.04
N GLN A 297 0.03 -10.44 -17.88
CA GLN A 297 -1.28 -9.95 -17.50
C GLN A 297 -1.26 -9.62 -16.01
N VAL A 298 -1.92 -8.56 -15.62
CA VAL A 298 -2.18 -8.19 -14.22
C VAL A 298 -3.67 -8.42 -13.98
N SER A 299 -3.99 -9.09 -12.90
CA SER A 299 -5.38 -9.24 -12.44
C SER A 299 -5.49 -8.74 -11.00
N VAL A 300 -6.59 -8.08 -10.71
CA VAL A 300 -6.92 -7.53 -9.39
C VAL A 300 -8.38 -7.85 -9.11
N GLN A 301 -8.66 -8.39 -7.94
CA GLN A 301 -10.01 -8.67 -7.48
C GLN A 301 -10.15 -8.23 -6.03
N VAL A 302 -11.20 -7.48 -5.71
CA VAL A 302 -11.50 -7.11 -4.33
C VAL A 302 -11.90 -8.36 -3.53
N GLN A 303 -11.40 -8.43 -2.30
CA GLN A 303 -11.82 -9.36 -1.28
C GLN A 303 -12.45 -8.56 -0.13
N PRO A 304 -13.78 -8.43 -0.09
CA PRO A 304 -14.43 -7.58 0.88
C PRO A 304 -14.13 -8.00 2.31
N LEU A 305 -13.72 -7.04 3.14
CA LEU A 305 -13.44 -7.17 4.57
C LEU A 305 -12.50 -8.33 4.93
N ALA A 306 -11.63 -8.73 3.99
CA ALA A 306 -10.73 -9.87 4.16
C ALA A 306 -9.47 -9.55 4.97
N GLY A 307 -9.19 -8.29 5.24
CA GLY A 307 -8.10 -7.81 6.08
C GLY A 307 -8.60 -7.30 7.44
N ARG A 308 -7.77 -7.45 8.47
CA ARG A 308 -8.00 -6.86 9.79
C ARG A 308 -6.78 -6.02 10.14
N VAL A 309 -6.97 -4.71 10.28
CA VAL A 309 -5.87 -3.81 10.58
C VAL A 309 -6.08 -3.08 11.89
N LEU A 310 -4.97 -2.76 12.55
CA LEU A 310 -4.91 -1.97 13.77
C LEU A 310 -4.67 -0.52 13.39
N LEU A 311 -5.54 0.36 13.87
CA LEU A 311 -5.37 1.81 13.72
C LEU A 311 -5.08 2.42 15.10
N PRO A 312 -4.15 3.39 15.20
CA PRO A 312 -3.94 4.13 16.44
C PRO A 312 -5.23 4.86 16.86
N GLN A 313 -5.41 5.07 18.14
CA GLN A 313 -6.66 5.58 18.71
C GLN A 313 -7.30 6.78 17.97
N PRO A 314 -6.56 7.85 17.60
CA PRO A 314 -7.15 8.96 16.87
C PRO A 314 -7.67 8.56 15.47
N ALA A 315 -6.91 7.73 14.74
CA ALA A 315 -7.31 7.24 13.42
C ALA A 315 -8.52 6.29 13.53
N TYR A 316 -8.55 5.43 14.53
CA TYR A 316 -9.66 4.52 14.79
C TYR A 316 -10.96 5.29 15.10
N GLN A 317 -10.89 6.32 15.93
CA GLN A 317 -12.05 7.16 16.26
C GLN A 317 -12.59 7.90 15.04
N ARG A 318 -11.70 8.47 14.18
CA ARG A 318 -12.12 9.12 12.93
C ARG A 318 -12.79 8.13 11.97
N PHE A 319 -12.19 6.95 11.79
CA PHE A 319 -12.71 5.93 10.89
C PHE A 319 -14.11 5.44 11.33
N THR A 320 -14.28 5.16 12.62
CA THR A 320 -15.57 4.70 13.16
C THR A 320 -16.65 5.78 13.16
N ALA A 321 -16.27 7.05 13.41
CA ALA A 321 -17.19 8.18 13.34
C ALA A 321 -17.69 8.43 11.90
N GLN A 322 -16.82 8.33 10.90
CA GLN A 322 -17.22 8.44 9.49
C GLN A 322 -18.24 7.38 9.10
N LYS A 323 -18.06 6.14 9.56
CA LYS A 323 -19.02 5.05 9.31
C LYS A 323 -20.36 5.24 10.00
N ALA A 324 -20.38 5.81 11.19
CA ALA A 324 -21.61 6.11 11.89
C ALA A 324 -22.43 7.21 11.19
N ALA A 325 -21.76 8.15 10.52
CA ALA A 325 -22.40 9.25 9.79
C ALA A 325 -22.99 8.84 8.42
N VAL A 326 -22.59 7.68 7.87
CA VAL A 326 -23.07 7.16 6.56
C VAL A 326 -24.24 6.18 6.73
N LYS A 327 -24.49 5.69 7.93
CA LYS A 327 -25.67 4.86 8.30
C LYS A 327 -26.86 5.73 8.67
#